data_c7b7377762eb4571acd6f61a9d3b0968
#
_entry.id   c7b7377762eb4571acd6f61a9d3b0968
#
_cell.length_a   1.000
_cell.length_b   1.000
_cell.length_c   1.000
_cell.angle_alpha   90.00
_cell.angle_beta   90.00
_cell.angle_gamma   90.00
#
_symmetry.space_group_name_H-M   'P 1'
#
loop_
_entity.id
_entity.type
_entity.pdbx_description
1 polymer ?
#
loop_
_entity_poly.entity_id
_entity_poly.type
_entity_poly.pdbx_seq_one_letter_code
_entity_poly.pdbx_strand_id
1 'polypeptide(L)'
;MDWGKVTYIFFSLMSLTTTAGFIYEPNAIALFIASGVNVISTILKLGVKNLLAAELLASSLVADLHLIPAFMVLTFMNNVTLAISLAIGAVVANVFSIALALIESAKSQDKEEF
;
A
#
# COMPACT_ATOMS: atom_id res chain seq x y z
N MET A 1 -0.88 0.97 23.34
CA MET A 1 -0.97 0.56 21.92
C MET A 1 -0.98 1.79 21.04
N ASP A 2 -0.20 1.76 19.96
CA ASP A 2 -0.13 2.88 19.03
C ASP A 2 -1.24 2.72 17.97
N TRP A 3 -2.34 3.42 18.17
CA TRP A 3 -3.49 3.32 17.29
C TRP A 3 -3.21 3.93 15.92
N GLY A 4 -2.33 4.91 15.83
CA GLY A 4 -1.93 5.45 14.53
C GLY A 4 -1.22 4.41 13.69
N LYS A 5 -0.33 3.64 14.31
CA LYS A 5 0.36 2.55 13.63
C LYS A 5 -0.62 1.44 13.22
N VAL A 6 -1.53 1.07 14.11
CA VAL A 6 -2.55 0.06 13.80
C VAL A 6 -3.34 0.49 12.56
N THR A 7 -3.72 1.77 12.52
CA THR A 7 -4.55 2.30 11.44
C THR A 7 -3.83 2.25 10.09
N TYR A 8 -2.58 2.74 10.01
CA TYR A 8 -1.93 2.74 8.69
C TYR A 8 -1.52 1.34 8.23
N ILE A 9 -1.17 0.45 9.16
CA ILE A 9 -0.89 -0.95 8.81
C ILE A 9 -2.16 -1.63 8.31
N PHE A 10 -3.30 -1.37 8.96
CA PHE A 10 -4.59 -1.89 8.53
C PHE A 10 -4.88 -1.51 7.08
N PHE A 11 -4.75 -0.22 6.74
CA PHE A 11 -5.02 0.24 5.37
C PHE A 11 -3.99 -0.29 4.38
N SER A 12 -2.73 -0.46 4.79
CA SER A 12 -1.71 -1.06 3.93
C SER A 12 -2.05 -2.52 3.59
N LEU A 13 -2.48 -3.28 4.60
CA LEU A 13 -2.90 -4.67 4.39
C LEU A 13 -4.16 -4.75 3.54
N MET A 14 -5.12 -3.86 3.75
CA MET A 14 -6.33 -3.81 2.94
C MET A 14 -6.01 -3.52 1.48
N SER A 15 -5.09 -2.59 1.24
CA SER A 15 -4.67 -2.30 -0.13
C SER A 15 -3.98 -3.51 -0.76
N LEU A 16 -3.09 -4.16 -0.02
CA LEU A 16 -2.38 -5.34 -0.52
C LEU A 16 -3.35 -6.47 -0.86
N THR A 17 -4.26 -6.80 0.04
CA THR A 17 -5.21 -7.90 -0.17
C THR A 17 -6.19 -7.58 -1.30
N THR A 18 -6.67 -6.35 -1.39
CA THR A 18 -7.57 -5.93 -2.45
C THR A 18 -6.88 -5.95 -3.81
N THR A 19 -5.62 -5.50 -3.85
CA THR A 19 -4.83 -5.53 -5.09
C THR A 19 -4.58 -6.97 -5.54
N ALA A 20 -4.25 -7.85 -4.60
CA ALA A 20 -4.05 -9.27 -4.91
C ALA A 20 -5.36 -9.89 -5.45
N GLY A 21 -6.50 -9.53 -4.85
CA GLY A 21 -7.79 -9.97 -5.33
C GLY A 21 -8.09 -9.49 -6.75
N PHE A 22 -7.71 -8.25 -7.06
CA PHE A 22 -7.85 -7.72 -8.41
C PHE A 22 -7.03 -8.53 -9.41
N ILE A 23 -5.80 -8.89 -9.04
CA ILE A 23 -4.95 -9.69 -9.94
C ILE A 23 -5.58 -11.04 -10.24
N TYR A 24 -6.18 -11.66 -9.23
CA TYR A 24 -6.85 -12.95 -9.38
C TYR A 24 -8.11 -12.84 -10.23
N GLU A 25 -8.92 -11.81 -9.97
CA GLU A 25 -10.19 -11.60 -10.70
C GLU A 25 -10.30 -10.13 -11.06
N PRO A 26 -9.75 -9.72 -12.22
CA PRO A 26 -9.67 -8.30 -12.57
C PRO A 26 -11.05 -7.68 -12.80
N ASN A 27 -11.33 -6.62 -12.05
CA ASN A 27 -12.48 -5.77 -12.29
C ASN A 27 -12.19 -4.36 -11.80
N ALA A 28 -12.87 -3.38 -12.40
CA ALA A 28 -12.61 -1.98 -12.12
C ALA A 28 -12.94 -1.58 -10.69
N ILE A 29 -13.97 -2.20 -10.10
CA ILE A 29 -14.40 -1.88 -8.74
C ILE A 29 -13.32 -2.26 -7.73
N ALA A 30 -12.75 -3.47 -7.87
CA ALA A 30 -11.69 -3.93 -6.99
C ALA A 30 -10.47 -3.02 -7.08
N LEU A 31 -10.11 -2.61 -8.28
CA LEU A 31 -8.96 -1.74 -8.49
C LEU A 31 -9.20 -0.34 -7.95
N PHE A 32 -10.43 0.18 -8.08
CA PHE A 32 -10.81 1.46 -7.50
C PHE A 32 -10.68 1.41 -5.98
N ILE A 33 -11.17 0.36 -5.35
CA ILE A 33 -11.08 0.20 -3.89
C ILE A 33 -9.63 0.10 -3.45
N ALA A 34 -8.82 -0.70 -4.16
CA ALA A 34 -7.39 -0.85 -3.84
C ALA A 34 -6.68 0.50 -3.92
N SER A 35 -6.94 1.27 -4.98
CA SER A 35 -6.33 2.58 -5.17
C SER A 35 -6.72 3.54 -4.04
N GLY A 36 -8.01 3.61 -3.73
CA GLY A 36 -8.51 4.50 -2.68
C GLY A 36 -7.95 4.16 -1.32
N VAL A 37 -7.96 2.88 -0.96
CA VAL A 37 -7.42 2.41 0.31
C VAL A 37 -5.92 2.71 0.40
N ASN A 38 -5.20 2.53 -0.70
CA ASN A 38 -3.76 2.79 -0.71
C ASN A 38 -3.45 4.28 -0.54
N VAL A 39 -4.22 5.15 -1.17
CA VAL A 39 -4.08 6.60 -1.01
C VAL A 39 -4.32 6.99 0.44
N ILE A 40 -5.35 6.42 1.07
CA ILE A 40 -5.62 6.67 2.50
C ILE A 40 -4.44 6.24 3.34
N SER A 41 -3.87 5.07 3.07
CA SER A 41 -2.68 4.58 3.78
C SER A 41 -1.51 5.56 3.64
N THR A 42 -1.30 6.09 2.43
CA THR A 42 -0.24 7.06 2.16
C THR A 42 -0.45 8.33 2.99
N ILE A 43 -1.68 8.84 3.01
CA ILE A 43 -2.01 10.04 3.78
C ILE A 43 -1.74 9.82 5.27
N LEU A 44 -2.12 8.67 5.78
CA LEU A 44 -1.88 8.34 7.19
C LEU A 44 -0.39 8.27 7.51
N LYS A 45 0.43 7.83 6.55
CA LYS A 45 1.88 7.75 6.74
C LYS A 45 2.55 9.12 6.74
N LEU A 46 1.92 10.15 6.18
CA LEU A 46 2.49 11.50 6.20
C LEU A 46 2.66 12.05 7.62
N GLY A 47 1.80 11.65 8.55
CA GLY A 47 1.87 12.13 9.92
C GLY A 47 2.71 11.26 10.85
N VAL A 48 3.30 10.19 10.34
CA VAL A 48 4.04 9.23 11.16
C VAL A 48 5.46 9.73 11.38
N LYS A 49 5.92 9.70 12.64
CA LYS A 49 7.27 10.11 13.02
C LYS A 49 8.06 8.89 13.49
N ASN A 50 8.17 7.91 12.62
CA ASN A 50 8.86 6.67 12.90
C ASN A 50 10.29 6.71 12.38
N LEU A 51 11.09 5.75 12.84
CA LEU A 51 12.47 5.59 12.40
C LEU A 51 12.58 5.43 10.88
N LEU A 52 11.63 4.72 10.28
CA LEU A 52 11.62 4.43 8.85
C LEU A 52 10.51 5.19 8.13
N ALA A 53 10.16 6.39 8.60
CA ALA A 53 9.04 7.16 8.06
C ALA A 53 9.22 7.49 6.58
N ALA A 54 10.44 7.88 6.18
CA ALA A 54 10.73 8.23 4.78
C ALA A 54 10.56 7.02 3.86
N GLU A 55 11.06 5.86 4.29
CA GLU A 55 10.99 4.63 3.52
C GLU A 55 9.55 4.13 3.41
N LEU A 56 8.79 4.25 4.50
CA LEU A 56 7.37 3.89 4.50
C LEU A 56 6.58 4.76 3.53
N LEU A 57 6.82 6.06 3.55
CA LEU A 57 6.15 6.99 2.66
C LEU A 57 6.53 6.73 1.21
N ALA A 58 7.83 6.55 0.95
CA ALA A 58 8.31 6.32 -0.42
C ALA A 58 7.70 5.06 -1.03
N SER A 59 7.67 3.96 -0.29
CA SER A 59 7.11 2.70 -0.81
C SER A 59 5.61 2.82 -1.04
N SER A 60 4.90 3.56 -0.20
CA SER A 60 3.47 3.80 -0.37
C SER A 60 3.19 4.65 -1.62
N LEU A 61 4.03 5.66 -1.87
CA LEU A 61 3.93 6.48 -3.08
C LEU A 61 4.16 5.65 -4.34
N VAL A 62 5.12 4.73 -4.31
CA VAL A 62 5.36 3.83 -5.44
C VAL A 62 4.12 2.99 -5.73
N ALA A 63 3.49 2.44 -4.69
CA ALA A 63 2.25 1.69 -4.86
C ALA A 63 1.14 2.55 -5.47
N ASP A 64 0.99 3.79 -5.00
CA ASP A 64 0.00 4.72 -5.57
C ASP A 64 0.28 4.99 -7.04
N LEU A 65 1.55 5.19 -7.41
CA LEU A 65 1.95 5.47 -8.79
C LEU A 65 1.73 4.27 -9.71
N HIS A 66 1.55 3.08 -9.17
CA HIS A 66 1.18 1.90 -9.94
C HIS A 66 -0.33 1.71 -9.99
N LEU A 67 -1.01 1.90 -8.86
CA LEU A 67 -2.46 1.63 -8.76
C LEU A 67 -3.30 2.66 -9.51
N ILE A 68 -2.96 3.94 -9.40
CA ILE A 68 -3.74 4.99 -10.05
C ILE A 68 -3.67 4.86 -11.57
N PRO A 69 -2.47 4.74 -12.19
CA PRO A 69 -2.41 4.48 -13.63
C PRO A 69 -3.06 3.16 -14.03
N ALA A 70 -2.98 2.12 -13.18
CA ALA A 70 -3.64 0.85 -13.48
C ALA A 70 -5.15 1.04 -13.61
N PHE A 71 -5.75 1.78 -12.70
CA PHE A 71 -7.19 2.07 -12.75
C PHE A 71 -7.54 2.86 -14.01
N MET A 72 -6.74 3.88 -14.34
CA MET A 72 -6.97 4.68 -15.53
C MET A 72 -6.86 3.85 -16.81
N VAL A 73 -5.84 3.01 -16.89
CA VAL A 73 -5.63 2.15 -18.06
C VAL A 73 -6.79 1.16 -18.22
N LEU A 74 -7.24 0.56 -17.11
CA LEU A 74 -8.36 -0.38 -17.16
C LEU A 74 -9.66 0.31 -17.55
N THR A 75 -9.93 1.48 -16.98
CA THR A 75 -11.20 2.19 -17.18
C THR A 75 -11.28 2.83 -18.56
N PHE A 76 -10.21 3.49 -19.00
CA PHE A 76 -10.25 4.29 -20.23
C PHE A 76 -9.76 3.53 -21.46
N MET A 77 -8.86 2.57 -21.29
CA MET A 77 -8.23 1.83 -22.40
C MET A 77 -8.64 0.37 -22.44
N ASN A 78 -9.33 -0.13 -21.44
CA ASN A 78 -9.72 -1.55 -21.31
C ASN A 78 -8.53 -2.49 -21.45
N ASN A 79 -7.33 -2.05 -21.07
CA ASN A 79 -6.13 -2.87 -21.18
C ASN A 79 -5.91 -3.62 -19.86
N VAL A 80 -6.51 -4.79 -19.75
CA VAL A 80 -6.44 -5.62 -18.54
C VAL A 80 -5.01 -6.07 -18.26
N THR A 81 -4.28 -6.46 -19.31
CA THR A 81 -2.91 -6.96 -19.16
C THR A 81 -1.99 -5.90 -18.55
N LEU A 82 -2.07 -4.67 -19.05
CA LEU A 82 -1.25 -3.59 -18.52
C LEU A 82 -1.68 -3.24 -17.08
N ALA A 83 -2.99 -3.22 -16.82
CA ALA A 83 -3.50 -2.96 -15.49
C ALA A 83 -3.00 -4.00 -14.47
N ILE A 84 -3.02 -5.27 -14.85
CA ILE A 84 -2.51 -6.34 -14.00
C ILE A 84 -1.00 -6.18 -13.76
N SER A 85 -0.25 -5.83 -14.80
CA SER A 85 1.20 -5.63 -14.68
C SER A 85 1.51 -4.50 -13.68
N LEU A 86 0.77 -3.41 -13.77
CA LEU A 86 0.92 -2.29 -12.82
C LEU A 86 0.50 -2.70 -11.40
N ALA A 87 -0.56 -3.49 -11.27
CA ALA A 87 -1.02 -3.98 -9.98
C ALA A 87 0.02 -4.88 -9.32
N ILE A 88 0.72 -5.71 -10.10
CA ILE A 88 1.80 -6.53 -9.57
C ILE A 88 2.91 -5.65 -8.98
N GLY A 89 3.27 -4.56 -9.66
CA GLY A 89 4.22 -3.60 -9.13
C GLY A 89 3.77 -3.00 -7.80
N ALA A 90 2.47 -2.69 -7.69
CA ALA A 90 1.90 -2.18 -6.46
C ALA A 90 1.97 -3.22 -5.33
N VAL A 91 1.74 -4.50 -5.63
CA VAL A 91 1.88 -5.56 -4.63
C VAL A 91 3.30 -5.62 -4.10
N VAL A 92 4.29 -5.57 -4.99
CA VAL A 92 5.70 -5.56 -4.57
C VAL A 92 5.99 -4.38 -3.65
N ALA A 93 5.54 -3.18 -4.01
CA ALA A 93 5.75 -1.99 -3.20
C ALA A 93 5.05 -2.10 -1.84
N ASN A 94 3.83 -2.64 -1.80
CA ASN A 94 3.08 -2.81 -0.57
C ASN A 94 3.70 -3.87 0.35
N VAL A 95 4.20 -4.97 -0.20
CA VAL A 95 4.93 -5.98 0.58
C VAL A 95 6.16 -5.33 1.23
N PHE A 96 6.90 -4.54 0.47
CA PHE A 96 8.06 -3.82 0.98
C PHE A 96 7.66 -2.85 2.11
N SER A 97 6.56 -2.13 1.91
CA SER A 97 6.05 -1.18 2.91
C SER A 97 5.68 -1.88 4.22
N ILE A 98 5.00 -3.03 4.12
CA ILE A 98 4.60 -3.81 5.30
C ILE A 98 5.83 -4.37 6.01
N ALA A 99 6.82 -4.86 5.26
CA ALA A 99 8.06 -5.34 5.84
C ALA A 99 8.78 -4.23 6.61
N LEU A 100 8.82 -3.02 6.05
CA LEU A 100 9.41 -1.86 6.74
C LEU A 100 8.65 -1.53 8.02
N ALA A 101 7.33 -1.61 7.99
CA ALA A 101 6.50 -1.34 9.17
C ALA A 101 6.78 -2.35 10.28
N LEU A 102 6.96 -3.62 9.92
CA LEU A 102 7.29 -4.67 10.88
C LEU A 102 8.69 -4.47 11.48
N ILE A 103 9.66 -4.11 10.65
CA ILE A 103 11.02 -3.83 11.12
C ILE A 103 11.01 -2.63 12.06
N GLU A 104 10.30 -1.57 11.72
CA GLU A 104 10.20 -0.39 12.54
C GLU A 104 9.54 -0.73 13.88
N SER A 105 8.50 -1.55 13.88
CA SER A 105 7.82 -1.97 15.11
C SER A 105 8.76 -2.75 16.02
N ALA A 106 9.54 -3.66 15.46
CA ALA A 106 10.50 -4.45 16.24
C ALA A 106 11.56 -3.55 16.89
N LYS A 107 12.08 -2.59 16.14
CA LYS A 107 13.10 -1.66 16.67
C LYS A 107 12.52 -0.72 17.71
N SER A 108 11.31 -0.22 17.49
CA SER A 108 10.64 0.65 18.44
C SER A 108 10.36 -0.08 19.74
N GLN A 109 9.94 -1.34 19.65
CA GLN A 109 9.68 -2.17 20.81
C GLN A 109 10.96 -2.45 21.61
N ASP A 110 12.05 -2.74 20.93
CA ASP A 110 13.35 -2.93 21.57
C ASP A 110 13.77 -1.69 22.36
N LYS A 111 13.53 -0.50 21.83
CA LYS A 111 13.84 0.75 22.53
C LYS A 111 12.99 0.95 23.77
N GLU A 112 11.73 0.55 23.73
CA GLU A 112 10.81 0.68 24.87
C GLU A 112 11.16 -0.26 26.01
N GLU A 113 11.74 -1.42 25.70
CA GLU A 113 12.13 -2.39 26.72
C GLU A 113 13.37 -1.96 27.51
N PHE A 114 14.15 -1.04 27.00
CA PHE A 114 15.36 -0.56 27.63
C PHE A 114 15.25 0.91 28.01
#